data_18b82fac6d7f8003e1de19ca8048b729
#
_entry.id   18b82fac6d7f8003e1de19ca8048b729
#
_cell.length_a   1.000
_cell.length_b   1.000
_cell.length_c   1.000
_cell.angle_alpha   90.00
_cell.angle_beta   90.00
_cell.angle_gamma   90.00
#
_symmetry.space_group_name_H-M   'P 1'
#
loop_
_entity.id
_entity.type
_entity.pdbx_description
1 polymer ?
#
loop_
_entity_poly.entity_id
_entity_poly.type
_entity_poly.pdbx_seq_one_letter_code
_entity_poly.pdbx_strand_id
1 'polypeptide(L)'
;MRKICYAAVVATLGLAGAAQAGIAFSFADPIPGRQLTSTANAQEAGVASLTYDQSAEITFLVDGTDAGFGNVVFSHARLEMNLAIGAASTAGNVTQAPVTGSFTIYDFTNEVRSNIITGIADLGTYVRIGNTNSLLFSDPSFSYIAGPALSAYLAPGTTFSNPTEGVFTLTSISPSSFLNPDGTFKSFQANASFTGNTEVVPAPGALALASIGGLLVVRRKRA
;
A
#
# COMPACT_ATOMS: atom_id res chain seq x y z
N MET A 1 -19.35 -11.57 -58.95
CA MET A 1 -19.47 -10.46 -58.00
C MET A 1 -19.33 -10.98 -56.59
N ARG A 2 -18.10 -10.97 -56.05
CA ARG A 2 -17.81 -11.30 -54.63
C ARG A 2 -17.55 -9.99 -53.89
N LYS A 3 -18.53 -9.48 -53.20
CA LYS A 3 -18.38 -8.35 -52.32
C LYS A 3 -17.89 -8.81 -50.95
N ILE A 4 -16.75 -8.33 -50.64
CA ILE A 4 -15.90 -8.58 -49.50
C ILE A 4 -16.58 -8.03 -48.24
N CYS A 5 -16.98 -8.89 -47.31
CA CYS A 5 -17.32 -8.51 -45.92
C CYS A 5 -16.05 -8.47 -45.06
N TYR A 6 -15.19 -7.49 -45.25
CA TYR A 6 -14.01 -7.31 -44.40
C TYR A 6 -14.18 -6.28 -43.27
N ALA A 7 -15.33 -5.63 -43.19
CA ALA A 7 -15.55 -4.53 -42.27
C ALA A 7 -16.00 -4.91 -40.85
N ALA A 8 -16.41 -6.18 -40.63
CA ALA A 8 -17.01 -6.56 -39.34
C ALA A 8 -16.05 -7.19 -38.31
N VAL A 9 -14.79 -7.46 -38.67
CA VAL A 9 -13.85 -8.15 -37.78
C VAL A 9 -12.93 -7.21 -37.03
N VAL A 10 -12.81 -5.97 -37.46
CA VAL A 10 -11.91 -4.97 -36.84
C VAL A 10 -12.52 -4.28 -35.61
N ALA A 11 -13.83 -4.27 -35.48
CA ALA A 11 -14.53 -3.52 -34.42
C ALA A 11 -14.62 -4.24 -33.05
N THR A 12 -14.32 -5.53 -32.97
CA THR A 12 -14.42 -6.31 -31.71
C THR A 12 -13.08 -6.49 -30.99
N LEU A 13 -11.99 -6.01 -31.53
CA LEU A 13 -10.65 -6.12 -30.94
C LEU A 13 -10.27 -4.95 -30.01
N GLY A 14 -11.13 -3.95 -29.88
CA GLY A 14 -10.84 -2.71 -29.15
C GLY A 14 -11.28 -2.68 -27.67
N LEU A 15 -11.95 -3.71 -27.16
CA LEU A 15 -12.56 -3.69 -25.83
C LEU A 15 -12.22 -4.94 -24.98
N ALA A 16 -11.03 -5.50 -25.14
CA ALA A 16 -10.46 -6.22 -24.00
C ALA A 16 -10.07 -5.14 -22.98
N GLY A 17 -11.04 -4.70 -22.20
CA GLY A 17 -10.76 -3.93 -20.97
C GLY A 17 -9.70 -4.71 -20.23
N ALA A 18 -8.57 -4.08 -19.92
CA ALA A 18 -7.58 -4.68 -19.05
C ALA A 18 -8.34 -5.06 -17.77
N ALA A 19 -8.52 -6.35 -17.51
CA ALA A 19 -9.03 -6.79 -16.23
C ALA A 19 -8.00 -6.30 -15.20
N GLN A 20 -8.38 -5.32 -14.42
CA GLN A 20 -7.57 -4.84 -13.32
C GLN A 20 -7.64 -5.92 -12.24
N ALA A 21 -6.49 -6.43 -11.86
CA ALA A 21 -6.38 -7.50 -10.88
C ALA A 21 -5.92 -6.88 -9.55
N GLY A 22 -6.72 -7.08 -8.51
CA GLY A 22 -6.43 -6.56 -7.18
C GLY A 22 -5.28 -7.31 -6.50
N ILE A 23 -4.47 -6.57 -5.75
CA ILE A 23 -3.52 -7.10 -4.77
C ILE A 23 -3.84 -6.47 -3.44
N ALA A 24 -3.96 -7.28 -2.39
CA ALA A 24 -4.10 -6.79 -1.03
C ALA A 24 -2.82 -7.01 -0.23
N PHE A 25 -2.53 -6.07 0.65
CA PHE A 25 -1.37 -6.06 1.54
C PHE A 25 -1.83 -6.05 2.98
N SER A 26 -1.17 -6.80 3.86
CA SER A 26 -1.45 -6.69 5.29
C SER A 26 -0.28 -7.14 6.16
N PHE A 27 -0.17 -6.53 7.34
CA PHE A 27 0.53 -7.09 8.49
C PHE A 27 -0.18 -6.68 9.77
N ALA A 28 -0.01 -7.50 10.82
CA ALA A 28 -0.32 -7.15 12.19
C ALA A 28 0.96 -7.24 13.00
N ASP A 29 1.14 -6.36 13.97
CA ASP A 29 2.30 -6.38 14.85
C ASP A 29 2.31 -7.68 15.66
N PRO A 30 3.26 -8.61 15.42
CA PRO A 30 3.24 -9.93 16.03
C PRO A 30 3.94 -9.96 17.39
N ILE A 31 4.67 -8.89 17.73
CA ILE A 31 5.58 -8.88 18.89
C ILE A 31 4.94 -8.08 20.02
N PRO A 32 4.94 -8.62 21.27
CA PRO A 32 4.57 -7.82 22.44
C PRO A 32 5.53 -6.63 22.60
N GLY A 33 4.99 -5.45 22.55
CA GLY A 33 5.78 -4.21 22.62
C GLY A 33 5.18 -3.17 21.71
N ARG A 34 5.55 -1.93 21.85
CA ARG A 34 5.07 -0.83 21.02
C ARG A 34 6.18 -0.46 20.05
N GLN A 35 6.13 -1.02 18.86
CA GLN A 35 7.19 -0.90 17.85
C GLN A 35 7.14 0.44 17.11
N LEU A 36 5.95 1.06 17.05
CA LEU A 36 5.79 2.38 16.46
C LEU A 36 6.07 3.45 17.51
N THR A 37 6.91 4.41 17.15
CA THR A 37 7.24 5.58 17.98
C THR A 37 6.84 6.86 17.25
N SER A 38 6.08 7.71 17.94
CA SER A 38 5.84 9.09 17.55
C SER A 38 6.73 9.99 18.38
N THR A 39 7.52 10.82 17.73
CA THR A 39 8.39 11.80 18.38
C THR A 39 7.91 13.21 18.03
N ALA A 40 7.47 13.94 19.06
CA ALA A 40 7.07 15.33 18.89
C ALA A 40 8.27 16.18 18.49
N ASN A 41 8.10 17.06 17.50
CA ASN A 41 9.16 17.96 17.06
C ASN A 41 9.25 19.15 18.00
N ALA A 42 10.42 19.31 18.65
CA ALA A 42 10.64 20.41 19.58
C ALA A 42 10.80 21.78 18.89
N GLN A 43 11.18 21.79 17.60
CA GLN A 43 11.38 23.01 16.81
C GLN A 43 10.16 23.47 16.05
N GLU A 44 9.22 22.57 15.77
CA GLU A 44 8.01 22.85 15.00
C GLU A 44 6.79 22.40 15.79
N ALA A 45 6.11 23.35 16.41
CA ALA A 45 4.95 23.08 17.25
C ALA A 45 3.85 22.37 16.43
N GLY A 46 3.32 21.30 17.01
CA GLY A 46 2.22 20.55 16.41
C GLY A 46 2.62 19.50 15.35
N VAL A 47 3.91 19.34 15.08
CA VAL A 47 4.41 18.30 14.16
C VAL A 47 5.06 17.17 14.95
N ALA A 48 4.84 15.93 14.51
CA ALA A 48 5.50 14.74 15.07
C ALA A 48 5.97 13.82 13.95
N SER A 49 7.09 13.14 14.15
CA SER A 49 7.57 12.08 13.24
C SER A 49 7.09 10.73 13.73
N LEU A 50 6.70 9.86 12.81
CA LEU A 50 6.40 8.45 13.06
C LEU A 50 7.51 7.59 12.50
N THR A 51 8.04 6.72 13.36
CA THR A 51 9.05 5.72 13.01
C THR A 51 8.62 4.35 13.52
N TYR A 52 9.14 3.30 12.94
CA TYR A 52 8.93 1.93 13.39
C TYR A 52 10.27 1.28 13.73
N ASP A 53 10.30 0.40 14.72
CA ASP A 53 11.51 -0.32 15.11
C ASP A 53 11.92 -1.27 13.99
N GLN A 54 12.99 -0.92 13.27
CA GLN A 54 13.51 -1.71 12.16
C GLN A 54 14.13 -3.06 12.57
N SER A 55 14.37 -3.28 13.87
CA SER A 55 14.81 -4.58 14.38
C SER A 55 13.63 -5.54 14.57
N ALA A 56 12.41 -5.04 14.64
CA ALA A 56 11.21 -5.84 14.79
C ALA A 56 10.84 -6.53 13.47
N GLU A 57 10.76 -7.85 13.50
CA GLU A 57 10.26 -8.63 12.37
C GLU A 57 8.74 -8.63 12.35
N ILE A 58 8.18 -8.46 11.17
CA ILE A 58 6.74 -8.56 10.90
C ILE A 58 6.50 -9.70 9.91
N THR A 59 5.32 -10.30 9.98
CA THR A 59 4.85 -11.19 8.91
C THR A 59 4.01 -10.36 7.94
N PHE A 60 4.52 -10.16 6.74
CA PHE A 60 3.84 -9.39 5.71
C PHE A 60 3.19 -10.32 4.69
N LEU A 61 1.88 -10.18 4.52
CA LEU A 61 1.08 -10.95 3.58
C LEU A 61 0.76 -10.11 2.35
N VAL A 62 0.96 -10.71 1.19
CA VAL A 62 0.51 -10.18 -0.10
C VAL A 62 -0.47 -11.18 -0.70
N ASP A 63 -1.73 -10.80 -0.81
CA ASP A 63 -2.75 -11.57 -1.51
C ASP A 63 -2.81 -11.10 -2.98
N GLY A 64 -2.24 -11.92 -3.85
CA GLY A 64 -2.22 -11.72 -5.29
C GLY A 64 -3.11 -12.73 -6.03
N THR A 65 -4.11 -13.29 -5.35
CA THR A 65 -4.99 -14.31 -5.92
C THR A 65 -5.66 -13.82 -7.21
N ASP A 66 -6.21 -12.61 -7.16
CA ASP A 66 -6.84 -11.98 -8.33
C ASP A 66 -5.82 -11.57 -9.40
N ALA A 67 -4.57 -11.32 -9.00
CA ALA A 67 -3.46 -11.01 -9.90
C ALA A 67 -2.77 -12.28 -10.47
N GLY A 68 -3.22 -13.47 -10.07
CA GLY A 68 -2.81 -14.74 -10.64
C GLY A 68 -1.54 -15.37 -10.06
N PHE A 69 -0.96 -14.83 -8.99
CA PHE A 69 0.21 -15.42 -8.33
C PHE A 69 -0.06 -15.97 -6.92
N GLY A 70 -1.33 -15.85 -6.44
CA GLY A 70 -1.75 -16.39 -5.14
C GLY A 70 -1.22 -15.59 -3.94
N ASN A 71 -1.21 -16.24 -2.78
CA ASN A 71 -0.74 -15.62 -1.54
C ASN A 71 0.77 -15.79 -1.37
N VAL A 72 1.45 -14.69 -1.05
CA VAL A 72 2.86 -14.67 -0.73
C VAL A 72 3.03 -14.17 0.71
N VAL A 73 3.80 -14.90 1.52
CA VAL A 73 4.08 -14.56 2.91
C VAL A 73 5.57 -14.29 3.08
N PHE A 74 5.89 -13.08 3.53
CA PHE A 74 7.25 -12.69 3.90
C PHE A 74 7.35 -12.73 5.44
N SER A 75 7.88 -13.83 5.99
CA SER A 75 7.94 -14.08 7.44
C SER A 75 9.05 -13.30 8.15
N HIS A 76 10.05 -12.83 7.43
CA HIS A 76 11.17 -12.03 7.94
C HIS A 76 11.12 -10.60 7.37
N ALA A 77 9.92 -10.08 7.18
CA ALA A 77 9.77 -8.71 6.73
C ALA A 77 10.07 -7.71 7.85
N ARG A 78 10.50 -6.52 7.47
CA ARG A 78 10.72 -5.38 8.36
C ARG A 78 10.10 -4.13 7.77
N LEU A 79 9.80 -3.16 8.65
CA LEU A 79 9.19 -1.89 8.27
C LEU A 79 10.14 -0.73 8.57
N GLU A 80 10.49 0.00 7.55
CA GLU A 80 11.11 1.32 7.66
C GLU A 80 10.02 2.37 7.43
N MET A 81 9.76 3.22 8.43
CA MET A 81 8.72 4.23 8.39
C MET A 81 9.33 5.61 8.60
N ASN A 82 8.98 6.54 7.74
CA ASN A 82 9.35 7.94 7.82
C ASN A 82 8.12 8.79 7.45
N LEU A 83 7.19 8.88 8.39
CA LEU A 83 5.96 9.65 8.25
C LEU A 83 6.00 10.85 9.21
N ALA A 84 5.37 11.94 8.81
CA ALA A 84 5.18 13.12 9.63
C ALA A 84 3.68 13.34 9.88
N ILE A 85 3.32 13.61 11.12
CA ILE A 85 1.99 14.10 11.51
C ILE A 85 2.06 15.60 11.66
N GLY A 86 1.22 16.33 10.96
CA GLY A 86 1.09 17.77 11.08
C GLY A 86 0.22 18.20 12.26
N ALA A 87 -0.06 19.50 12.34
CA ALA A 87 -0.81 20.07 13.45
C ALA A 87 -2.22 19.46 13.56
N ALA A 88 -2.59 19.05 14.78
CA ALA A 88 -3.89 18.47 15.05
C ALA A 88 -4.97 19.55 15.15
N SER A 89 -6.16 19.21 14.69
CA SER A 89 -7.40 19.96 14.93
C SER A 89 -8.40 19.06 15.65
N THR A 90 -9.16 19.62 16.59
CA THR A 90 -10.17 18.88 17.35
C THR A 90 -11.52 19.53 17.20
N ALA A 91 -12.52 18.73 16.81
CA ALA A 91 -13.91 19.15 16.72
C ALA A 91 -14.78 18.16 17.52
N GLY A 92 -15.32 18.63 18.65
CA GLY A 92 -16.05 17.77 19.59
C GLY A 92 -15.12 16.69 20.17
N ASN A 93 -15.43 15.44 19.91
CA ASN A 93 -14.62 14.30 20.36
C ASN A 93 -13.72 13.70 19.25
N VAL A 94 -13.61 14.36 18.10
CA VAL A 94 -12.78 13.88 16.97
C VAL A 94 -11.54 14.76 16.86
N THR A 95 -10.37 14.14 16.91
CA THR A 95 -9.09 14.78 16.63
C THR A 95 -8.58 14.30 15.29
N GLN A 96 -8.16 15.23 14.44
CA GLN A 96 -7.61 14.94 13.11
C GLN A 96 -6.29 15.69 12.91
N ALA A 97 -5.39 15.08 12.14
CA ALA A 97 -4.14 15.70 11.71
C ALA A 97 -3.73 15.17 10.32
N PRO A 98 -3.11 15.99 9.47
CA PRO A 98 -2.57 15.51 8.21
C PRO A 98 -1.36 14.60 8.46
N VAL A 99 -1.17 13.60 7.59
CA VAL A 99 0.00 12.72 7.61
C VAL A 99 0.60 12.65 6.21
N THR A 100 1.91 12.82 6.14
CA THR A 100 2.67 12.74 4.88
C THR A 100 3.97 11.97 5.09
N GLY A 101 4.58 11.52 3.99
CA GLY A 101 5.86 10.84 4.02
C GLY A 101 5.83 9.48 3.34
N SER A 102 6.69 8.57 3.75
CA SER A 102 6.81 7.26 3.12
C SER A 102 7.12 6.16 4.11
N PHE A 103 6.85 4.93 3.70
CA PHE A 103 7.30 3.73 4.37
C PHE A 103 7.79 2.71 3.36
N THR A 104 8.66 1.82 3.79
CA THR A 104 9.13 0.70 2.97
C THR A 104 9.04 -0.58 3.79
N ILE A 105 8.36 -1.57 3.26
CA ILE A 105 8.37 -2.93 3.79
C ILE A 105 9.37 -3.72 2.94
N TYR A 106 10.31 -4.37 3.61
CA TYR A 106 11.37 -5.13 2.96
C TYR A 106 11.55 -6.51 3.60
N ASP A 107 11.85 -7.50 2.79
CA ASP A 107 12.31 -8.81 3.24
C ASP A 107 13.75 -8.70 3.73
N PHE A 108 14.04 -9.37 4.86
CA PHE A 108 15.37 -9.39 5.46
C PHE A 108 15.88 -10.84 5.67
N THR A 109 15.39 -11.75 4.86
CA THR A 109 15.84 -13.15 4.86
C THR A 109 17.34 -13.23 4.63
N ASN A 110 18.04 -14.00 5.49
CA ASN A 110 19.50 -14.15 5.48
C ASN A 110 20.27 -12.81 5.60
N GLU A 111 19.72 -11.86 6.34
CA GLU A 111 20.32 -10.53 6.55
C GLU A 111 20.53 -9.71 5.25
N VAL A 112 19.86 -10.10 4.17
CA VAL A 112 19.88 -9.39 2.89
C VAL A 112 18.59 -8.61 2.72
N ARG A 113 18.71 -7.28 2.61
CA ARG A 113 17.55 -6.40 2.37
C ARG A 113 17.07 -6.51 0.92
N SER A 114 15.80 -6.82 0.73
CA SER A 114 15.10 -6.76 -0.55
C SER A 114 13.74 -6.09 -0.36
N ASN A 115 13.53 -4.93 -0.97
CA ASN A 115 12.28 -4.20 -0.81
C ASN A 115 11.12 -4.99 -1.42
N ILE A 116 10.01 -5.07 -0.67
CA ILE A 116 8.74 -5.68 -1.09
C ILE A 116 7.86 -4.61 -1.69
N ILE A 117 7.53 -3.58 -0.90
CA ILE A 117 6.77 -2.41 -1.35
C ILE A 117 7.32 -1.13 -0.70
N THR A 118 7.17 -0.02 -1.40
CA THR A 118 7.27 1.33 -0.83
C THR A 118 5.92 2.01 -0.99
N GLY A 119 5.40 2.55 0.10
CA GLY A 119 4.18 3.36 0.12
C GLY A 119 4.52 4.82 0.37
N ILE A 120 3.87 5.72 -0.37
CA ILE A 120 4.00 7.18 -0.24
C ILE A 120 2.63 7.71 0.16
N ALA A 121 2.57 8.44 1.27
CA ALA A 121 1.38 9.11 1.80
C ALA A 121 1.48 10.60 1.50
N ASP A 122 0.61 11.12 0.65
CA ASP A 122 0.58 12.53 0.28
C ASP A 122 -0.52 13.32 1.01
N LEU A 123 -1.68 12.68 1.25
CA LEU A 123 -2.87 13.30 1.84
C LEU A 123 -3.47 12.46 2.96
N GLY A 124 -2.63 11.75 3.70
CA GLY A 124 -3.05 10.92 4.81
C GLY A 124 -3.71 11.72 5.92
N THR A 125 -4.66 11.10 6.60
CA THR A 125 -5.35 11.69 7.73
C THR A 125 -5.28 10.76 8.93
N TYR A 126 -4.70 11.28 9.99
CA TYR A 126 -4.75 10.70 11.32
C TYR A 126 -6.10 11.05 11.97
N VAL A 127 -6.82 10.06 12.45
CA VAL A 127 -8.12 10.25 13.10
C VAL A 127 -8.16 9.53 14.43
N ARG A 128 -8.59 10.22 15.49
CA ARG A 128 -8.90 9.63 16.78
C ARG A 128 -10.26 10.11 17.25
N ILE A 129 -11.05 9.18 17.80
CA ILE A 129 -12.37 9.45 18.34
C ILE A 129 -12.35 9.29 19.87
N GLY A 130 -12.63 10.37 20.58
CA GLY A 130 -12.67 10.41 22.04
C GLY A 130 -11.32 10.04 22.69
N ASN A 131 -11.40 9.30 23.79
CA ASN A 131 -10.23 8.80 24.53
C ASN A 131 -9.87 7.34 24.17
N THR A 132 -10.18 6.91 22.95
CA THR A 132 -9.85 5.56 22.52
C THR A 132 -8.33 5.38 22.45
N ASN A 133 -7.84 4.18 22.79
CA ASN A 133 -6.43 3.80 22.62
C ASN A 133 -6.15 3.30 21.21
N SER A 134 -7.07 3.52 20.26
CA SER A 134 -6.93 3.16 18.87
C SER A 134 -6.95 4.41 18.01
N LEU A 135 -6.05 4.47 17.06
CA LEU A 135 -5.93 5.52 16.08
C LEU A 135 -5.94 4.90 14.70
N LEU A 136 -6.56 5.59 13.79
CA LEU A 136 -6.57 5.24 12.40
C LEU A 136 -5.76 6.30 11.64
N PHE A 137 -4.78 5.86 10.89
CA PHE A 137 -4.17 6.66 9.85
C PHE A 137 -4.63 6.07 8.53
N SER A 138 -5.40 6.80 7.76
CA SER A 138 -5.86 6.40 6.43
C SER A 138 -5.40 7.41 5.40
N ASP A 139 -5.07 6.91 4.23
CA ASP A 139 -4.77 7.72 3.06
C ASP A 139 -5.47 7.11 1.85
N PRO A 140 -6.45 7.80 1.26
CA PRO A 140 -7.10 7.38 0.03
C PRO A 140 -6.25 7.67 -1.22
N SER A 141 -5.07 8.24 -1.04
CA SER A 141 -4.17 8.65 -2.12
C SER A 141 -2.77 8.02 -2.02
N PHE A 142 -2.64 6.87 -1.34
CA PHE A 142 -1.38 6.15 -1.34
C PHE A 142 -0.89 5.87 -2.75
N SER A 143 0.42 6.03 -2.94
CA SER A 143 1.11 5.53 -4.12
C SER A 143 2.00 4.37 -3.71
N TYR A 144 1.79 3.19 -4.29
CA TYR A 144 2.65 2.03 -4.04
C TYR A 144 3.62 1.78 -5.19
N ILE A 145 4.83 1.40 -4.82
CA ILE A 145 5.88 0.99 -5.75
C ILE A 145 6.31 -0.42 -5.37
N ALA A 146 6.21 -1.36 -6.33
CA ALA A 146 6.71 -2.72 -6.12
C ALA A 146 8.23 -2.73 -6.04
N GLY A 147 8.75 -3.32 -4.97
CA GLY A 147 10.18 -3.59 -4.83
C GLY A 147 10.60 -4.91 -5.51
N PRO A 148 11.92 -5.19 -5.56
CA PRO A 148 12.45 -6.38 -6.21
C PRO A 148 11.86 -7.70 -5.67
N ALA A 149 11.63 -7.81 -4.36
CA ALA A 149 11.08 -9.02 -3.75
C ALA A 149 9.67 -9.33 -4.24
N LEU A 150 8.80 -8.32 -4.38
CA LEU A 150 7.44 -8.51 -4.90
C LEU A 150 7.42 -8.61 -6.43
N SER A 151 8.28 -7.85 -7.11
CA SER A 151 8.36 -7.87 -8.58
C SER A 151 8.71 -9.24 -9.15
N ALA A 152 9.34 -10.12 -8.35
CA ALA A 152 9.62 -11.51 -8.76
C ALA A 152 8.36 -12.33 -9.00
N TYR A 153 7.21 -11.94 -8.44
CA TYR A 153 5.91 -12.61 -8.62
C TYR A 153 5.05 -11.94 -9.67
N LEU A 154 5.38 -10.74 -10.10
CA LEU A 154 4.63 -9.97 -11.09
C LEU A 154 5.15 -10.24 -12.50
N ALA A 155 4.27 -10.12 -13.48
CA ALA A 155 4.69 -10.17 -14.88
C ALA A 155 5.66 -9.00 -15.19
N PRO A 156 6.68 -9.21 -16.02
CA PRO A 156 7.64 -8.15 -16.37
C PRO A 156 6.95 -6.89 -16.91
N GLY A 157 7.35 -5.74 -16.39
CA GLY A 157 6.80 -4.43 -16.79
C GLY A 157 5.45 -4.09 -16.17
N THR A 158 4.95 -4.91 -15.24
CA THR A 158 3.76 -4.60 -14.47
C THR A 158 4.01 -3.41 -13.54
N THR A 159 3.03 -2.52 -13.44
CA THR A 159 3.00 -1.40 -12.50
C THR A 159 1.75 -1.45 -11.65
N PHE A 160 1.73 -0.66 -10.57
CA PHE A 160 0.55 -0.49 -9.75
C PHE A 160 -0.30 0.69 -10.24
N SER A 161 -1.61 0.55 -10.12
CA SER A 161 -2.54 1.68 -10.31
C SER A 161 -2.45 2.58 -9.08
N ASN A 162 -2.11 3.84 -9.29
CA ASN A 162 -2.05 4.87 -8.26
C ASN A 162 -2.94 6.05 -8.68
N PRO A 163 -3.58 6.78 -7.75
CA PRO A 163 -3.56 6.55 -6.30
C PRO A 163 -4.40 5.33 -5.88
N THR A 164 -4.17 4.86 -4.65
CA THR A 164 -4.81 3.70 -4.07
C THR A 164 -5.08 3.94 -2.58
N GLU A 165 -5.53 2.92 -1.85
CA GLU A 165 -5.89 3.06 -0.45
C GLU A 165 -4.94 2.31 0.47
N GLY A 166 -4.75 2.86 1.68
CA GLY A 166 -4.01 2.20 2.74
C GLY A 166 -4.39 2.74 4.11
N VAL A 167 -4.28 1.88 5.11
CA VAL A 167 -4.66 2.18 6.49
C VAL A 167 -3.64 1.60 7.46
N PHE A 168 -3.11 2.46 8.34
CA PHE A 168 -2.43 2.04 9.54
C PHE A 168 -3.37 2.17 10.74
N THR A 169 -3.57 1.09 11.47
CA THR A 169 -4.30 1.10 12.74
C THR A 169 -3.31 1.05 13.89
N LEU A 170 -3.36 2.06 14.76
CA LEU A 170 -2.49 2.15 15.93
C LEU A 170 -3.28 1.74 17.18
N THR A 171 -2.72 0.84 17.97
CA THR A 171 -3.35 0.35 19.20
C THR A 171 -2.36 0.39 20.37
N SER A 172 -2.86 0.21 21.59
CA SER A 172 -2.04 0.19 22.82
C SER A 172 -1.19 1.44 23.01
N ILE A 173 -1.71 2.60 22.66
CA ILE A 173 -0.98 3.88 22.68
C ILE A 173 -0.59 4.24 24.09
N SER A 174 0.66 4.65 24.29
CA SER A 174 1.21 5.06 25.57
C SER A 174 2.15 6.29 25.40
N PRO A 175 1.93 7.37 26.16
CA PRO A 175 0.81 7.58 27.07
C PRO A 175 -0.51 7.73 26.33
N SER A 176 -1.62 7.39 26.98
CA SER A 176 -2.97 7.51 26.41
C SER A 176 -3.37 8.96 26.11
N SER A 177 -2.82 9.91 26.88
CA SER A 177 -2.89 11.35 26.58
C SER A 177 -1.72 11.75 25.71
N PHE A 178 -1.92 11.78 24.40
CA PHE A 178 -0.87 12.05 23.40
C PHE A 178 -0.92 13.50 22.86
N LEU A 179 -1.88 14.31 23.28
CA LEU A 179 -1.92 15.74 23.03
C LEU A 179 -1.63 16.54 24.31
N ASN A 180 -0.96 17.65 24.13
CA ASN A 180 -0.85 18.71 25.12
C ASN A 180 -2.15 19.52 25.18
N PRO A 181 -2.39 20.33 26.23
CA PRO A 181 -3.56 21.20 26.32
C PRO A 181 -3.70 22.20 25.16
N ASP A 182 -2.61 22.56 24.51
CA ASP A 182 -2.54 23.45 23.35
C ASP A 182 -2.82 22.74 22.01
N GLY A 183 -3.11 21.41 22.03
CA GLY A 183 -3.38 20.62 20.84
C GLY A 183 -2.13 20.08 20.13
N THR A 184 -0.94 20.35 20.63
CA THR A 184 0.31 19.80 20.07
C THR A 184 0.50 18.34 20.48
N PHE A 185 1.22 17.55 19.65
CA PHE A 185 1.50 16.16 19.98
C PHE A 185 2.53 16.03 21.09
N LYS A 186 2.29 15.06 21.98
CA LYS A 186 3.32 14.45 22.83
C LYS A 186 3.93 13.27 22.08
N SER A 187 5.16 12.94 22.44
CA SER A 187 5.72 11.65 22.00
C SER A 187 4.92 10.50 22.59
N PHE A 188 4.66 9.48 21.77
CA PHE A 188 3.95 8.27 22.18
C PHE A 188 4.51 7.03 21.50
N GLN A 189 4.19 5.88 22.03
CA GLN A 189 4.45 4.60 21.41
C GLN A 189 3.14 3.84 21.18
N ALA A 190 3.09 2.99 20.16
CA ALA A 190 1.92 2.20 19.82
C ALA A 190 2.31 0.88 19.13
N ASN A 191 1.38 -0.07 19.15
CA ASN A 191 1.40 -1.16 18.19
C ASN A 191 0.79 -0.68 16.88
N ALA A 192 1.22 -1.26 15.76
CA ALA A 192 0.69 -0.91 14.45
C ALA A 192 0.26 -2.16 13.68
N SER A 193 -0.80 -2.02 12.91
CA SER A 193 -1.16 -2.94 11.84
C SER A 193 -1.40 -2.16 10.56
N PHE A 194 -1.25 -2.81 9.43
CA PHE A 194 -1.40 -2.19 8.12
C PHE A 194 -2.27 -3.04 7.23
N THR A 195 -3.15 -2.39 6.48
CA THR A 195 -3.87 -2.97 5.35
C THR A 195 -3.83 -1.98 4.19
N GLY A 196 -3.65 -2.49 2.99
CA GLY A 196 -3.66 -1.70 1.77
C GLY A 196 -4.09 -2.55 0.59
N ASN A 197 -4.47 -1.89 -0.48
CA ASN A 197 -4.78 -2.56 -1.74
C ASN A 197 -4.27 -1.73 -2.91
N THR A 198 -4.09 -2.39 -4.04
CA THR A 198 -3.79 -1.75 -5.32
C THR A 198 -4.23 -2.65 -6.46
N GLU A 199 -4.30 -2.10 -7.65
CA GLU A 199 -4.58 -2.85 -8.85
C GLU A 199 -3.32 -2.97 -9.71
N VAL A 200 -3.21 -4.10 -10.39
CA VAL A 200 -2.08 -4.39 -11.29
C VAL A 200 -2.41 -3.89 -12.69
N VAL A 201 -1.55 -3.08 -13.23
CA VAL A 201 -1.63 -2.61 -14.61
C VAL A 201 -0.60 -3.38 -15.45
N PRO A 202 -1.05 -4.30 -16.33
CA PRO A 202 -0.14 -5.03 -17.21
C PRO A 202 0.62 -4.09 -18.14
N ALA A 203 1.87 -4.46 -18.47
CA ALA A 203 2.63 -3.72 -19.46
C ALA A 203 1.89 -3.66 -20.81
N PRO A 204 1.91 -2.51 -21.51
CA PRO A 204 1.22 -2.36 -22.80
C PRO A 204 1.59 -3.44 -23.84
N GLY A 205 2.84 -3.92 -23.80
CA GLY A 205 3.31 -5.01 -24.68
C GLY A 205 2.66 -6.36 -24.40
N ALA A 206 2.28 -6.66 -23.16
CA ALA A 206 1.60 -7.92 -22.83
C ALA A 206 0.20 -7.98 -23.44
N LEU A 207 -0.53 -6.87 -23.45
CA LEU A 207 -1.83 -6.73 -24.10
C LEU A 207 -1.72 -6.86 -25.63
N ALA A 208 -0.69 -6.28 -26.23
CA ALA A 208 -0.42 -6.41 -27.66
C ALA A 208 -0.11 -7.85 -28.05
N LEU A 209 0.70 -8.57 -27.29
CA LEU A 209 1.02 -9.97 -27.52
C LEU A 209 -0.19 -10.89 -27.35
N ALA A 210 -1.02 -10.67 -26.34
CA ALA A 210 -2.27 -11.41 -26.13
C ALA A 210 -3.24 -11.23 -27.31
N SER A 211 -3.36 -10.02 -27.85
CA SER A 211 -4.20 -9.72 -29.00
C SER A 211 -3.70 -10.39 -30.30
N ILE A 212 -2.39 -10.38 -30.54
CA ILE A 212 -1.77 -11.05 -31.69
C ILE A 212 -1.88 -12.57 -31.56
N GLY A 213 -1.64 -13.11 -30.37
CA GLY A 213 -1.79 -14.55 -30.08
C GLY A 213 -3.22 -15.03 -30.31
N GLY A 214 -4.22 -14.27 -29.88
CA GLY A 214 -5.64 -14.55 -30.15
C GLY A 214 -5.97 -14.58 -31.64
N LEU A 215 -5.43 -13.66 -32.42
CA LEU A 215 -5.61 -13.65 -33.89
C LEU A 215 -5.00 -14.89 -34.59
N LEU A 216 -3.83 -15.33 -34.12
CA LEU A 216 -3.17 -16.53 -34.68
C LEU A 216 -3.96 -17.81 -34.40
N VAL A 217 -4.54 -17.93 -33.20
CA VAL A 217 -5.38 -19.09 -32.82
C VAL A 217 -6.67 -19.15 -33.66
N VAL A 218 -7.31 -18.02 -33.92
CA VAL A 218 -8.52 -17.93 -34.75
C VAL A 218 -8.21 -18.31 -36.22
N ARG A 219 -7.04 -17.92 -36.73
CA ARG A 219 -6.63 -18.25 -38.10
C ARG A 219 -6.35 -19.75 -38.28
N ARG A 220 -5.81 -20.43 -37.25
CA ARG A 220 -5.51 -21.87 -37.32
C ARG A 220 -6.75 -22.76 -37.33
N LYS A 221 -7.88 -22.32 -36.78
CA LYS A 221 -9.15 -23.05 -36.79
C LYS A 221 -9.93 -22.95 -38.12
N ARG A 222 -9.47 -22.13 -39.08
CA ARG A 222 -10.10 -21.92 -40.40
C ARG A 222 -9.31 -22.53 -41.55
N ALA A 223 -8.20 -23.16 -41.30
CA ALA A 223 -7.43 -23.98 -42.23
C ALA A 223 -7.70 -25.48 -41.99
#